data_8dabf80f4d0f838e693d170d64157d1d
#
_entry.id   8dabf80f4d0f838e693d170d64157d1d
#
_cell.length_a   1.000
_cell.length_b   1.000
_cell.length_c   1.000
_cell.angle_alpha   90.00
_cell.angle_beta   90.00
_cell.angle_gamma   90.00
#
_symmetry.space_group_name_H-M   'P 1'
#
loop_
_entity.id
_entity.type
_entity.pdbx_description
1 polymer ?
#
loop_
_entity_poly.entity_id
_entity_poly.type
_entity_poly.pdbx_seq_one_letter_code
_entity_poly.pdbx_strand_id
1 'polypeptide(L)'
;PDFTLRQCFFGEHLLTDKTTTKTIAIVESEKTAIVATHFISDFVWLATGGMNGCFNKDAVEVLRGKEVVLVPDLGAADKWKSKLPLLQSICKQVLVSNILEDNATDEQKTKGLDIADFLLMTETPQMALQRLIKRHPPLQHLIDSLGLVLVEEP
;
A
#
# COMPACT_ATOMS: atom_id res chain seq x y z
N PRO A 1 10.84 29.45 -18.86
CA PRO A 1 11.35 28.09 -18.83
C PRO A 1 10.18 27.13 -18.95
N ASP A 2 10.24 26.24 -19.95
CA ASP A 2 9.21 25.26 -20.18
C ASP A 2 9.30 24.17 -19.10
N PHE A 3 8.31 24.12 -18.22
CA PHE A 3 8.23 23.10 -17.19
C PHE A 3 7.56 21.85 -17.79
N THR A 4 8.26 20.73 -17.74
CA THR A 4 7.69 19.42 -18.15
C THR A 4 7.48 18.56 -16.89
N LEU A 5 6.22 18.31 -16.54
CA LEU A 5 5.87 17.42 -15.44
C LEU A 5 6.20 15.97 -15.82
N ARG A 6 7.02 15.31 -15.01
CA ARG A 6 7.25 13.87 -15.10
C ARG A 6 6.71 13.21 -13.84
N GLN A 7 5.65 12.43 -14.01
CA GLN A 7 5.06 11.64 -12.92
C GLN A 7 5.84 10.33 -12.74
N CYS A 8 5.97 9.89 -11.50
CA CYS A 8 6.52 8.59 -11.13
C CYS A 8 5.69 7.99 -9.99
N PHE A 9 5.83 6.69 -9.73
CA PHE A 9 5.20 6.07 -8.57
C PHE A 9 5.87 6.56 -7.28
N PHE A 10 5.06 6.85 -6.27
CA PHE A 10 5.60 6.98 -4.91
C PHE A 10 6.21 5.63 -4.50
N GLY A 11 7.38 5.66 -3.88
CA GLY A 11 8.09 4.43 -3.51
C GLY A 11 8.91 3.78 -4.64
N GLU A 12 8.93 4.33 -5.86
CA GLU A 12 9.69 3.80 -7.01
C GLU A 12 11.18 3.57 -6.69
N HIS A 13 11.78 4.42 -5.86
CA HIS A 13 13.17 4.29 -5.40
C HIS A 13 13.45 3.02 -4.57
N LEU A 14 12.41 2.33 -4.10
CA LEU A 14 12.51 1.07 -3.39
C LEU A 14 12.71 -0.13 -4.33
N LEU A 15 12.53 0.06 -5.63
CA LEU A 15 12.72 -0.97 -6.65
C LEU A 15 14.21 -1.14 -6.95
N THR A 16 14.89 -1.86 -6.09
CA THR A 16 16.33 -2.15 -6.16
C THR A 16 16.57 -3.61 -6.51
N ASP A 17 17.82 -3.98 -6.80
CA ASP A 17 18.21 -5.39 -7.02
C ASP A 17 17.82 -6.31 -5.84
N LYS A 18 17.84 -5.79 -4.62
CA LYS A 18 17.45 -6.53 -3.41
C LYS A 18 15.94 -6.81 -3.33
N THR A 19 15.12 -6.01 -3.99
CA THR A 19 13.66 -6.15 -4.01
C THR A 19 13.12 -6.75 -5.31
N THR A 20 14.00 -7.11 -6.24
CA THR A 20 13.66 -7.59 -7.59
C THR A 20 12.77 -8.84 -7.58
N THR A 21 12.86 -9.68 -6.54
CA THR A 21 12.08 -10.91 -6.40
C THR A 21 10.74 -10.72 -5.71
N LYS A 22 10.49 -9.56 -5.10
CA LYS A 22 9.22 -9.29 -4.43
C LYS A 22 8.16 -8.87 -5.44
N THR A 23 6.93 -9.31 -5.22
CA THR A 23 5.77 -8.80 -5.92
C THR A 23 5.56 -7.32 -5.55
N ILE A 24 5.21 -6.51 -6.54
CA ILE A 24 4.90 -5.10 -6.34
C ILE A 24 3.40 -4.98 -6.09
N ALA A 25 3.02 -4.32 -5.01
CA ALA A 25 1.64 -3.93 -4.75
C ALA A 25 1.46 -2.44 -5.01
N ILE A 26 0.42 -2.07 -5.77
CA ILE A 26 0.16 -0.68 -6.12
C ILE A 26 -1.18 -0.26 -5.53
N VAL A 27 -1.17 0.84 -4.78
CA VAL A 27 -2.33 1.49 -4.16
C VAL A 27 -2.52 2.90 -4.69
N GLU A 28 -3.61 3.57 -4.31
CA GLU A 28 -3.92 4.90 -4.79
C GLU A 28 -3.08 5.97 -4.09
N SER A 29 -3.05 5.97 -2.76
CA SER A 29 -2.42 7.03 -1.97
C SER A 29 -1.09 6.62 -1.34
N GLU A 30 -0.21 7.60 -1.15
CA GLU A 30 1.09 7.44 -0.48
C GLU A 30 0.93 7.00 0.97
N LYS A 31 -0.08 7.54 1.68
CA LYS A 31 -0.45 7.11 3.05
C LYS A 31 -0.70 5.61 3.08
N THR A 32 -1.50 5.13 2.15
CA THR A 32 -1.87 3.72 2.05
C THR A 32 -0.65 2.83 1.79
N ALA A 33 0.26 3.24 0.90
CA ALA A 33 1.49 2.50 0.64
C ALA A 33 2.39 2.41 1.89
N ILE A 34 2.52 3.50 2.66
CA ILE A 34 3.32 3.54 3.90
C ILE A 34 2.72 2.60 4.94
N VAL A 35 1.41 2.71 5.21
CA VAL A 35 0.72 1.87 6.19
C VAL A 35 0.82 0.39 5.77
N ALA A 36 0.49 0.07 4.52
CA ALA A 36 0.54 -1.30 4.03
C ALA A 36 1.95 -1.90 4.11
N THR A 37 3.00 -1.14 3.83
CA THR A 37 4.40 -1.59 4.00
C THR A 37 4.68 -2.03 5.44
N HIS A 38 4.09 -1.34 6.41
CA HIS A 38 4.28 -1.65 7.81
C HIS A 38 3.62 -2.98 8.22
N PHE A 39 2.41 -3.24 7.73
CA PHE A 39 1.65 -4.44 8.07
C PHE A 39 2.03 -5.65 7.21
N ILE A 40 2.28 -5.45 5.92
CA ILE A 40 2.49 -6.51 4.91
C ILE A 40 3.82 -6.25 4.19
N SER A 41 4.91 -6.68 4.80
CA SER A 41 6.28 -6.42 4.33
C SER A 41 6.75 -7.31 3.17
N ASP A 42 5.93 -8.30 2.75
CA ASP A 42 6.30 -9.23 1.67
C ASP A 42 6.21 -8.61 0.28
N PHE A 43 5.53 -7.48 0.16
CA PHE A 43 5.41 -6.71 -1.06
C PHE A 43 6.33 -5.49 -1.06
N VAL A 44 6.62 -4.97 -2.24
CA VAL A 44 7.07 -3.58 -2.41
C VAL A 44 5.84 -2.73 -2.71
N TRP A 45 5.47 -1.85 -1.80
CA TRP A 45 4.29 -1.02 -1.95
C TRP A 45 4.61 0.28 -2.65
N LEU A 46 3.90 0.55 -3.73
CA LEU A 46 3.96 1.78 -4.50
C LEU A 46 2.61 2.48 -4.46
N ALA A 47 2.60 3.80 -4.68
CA ALA A 47 1.36 4.53 -4.87
C ALA A 47 1.35 5.33 -6.18
N THR A 48 0.13 5.49 -6.72
CA THR A 48 -0.08 6.21 -7.98
C THR A 48 -0.17 7.73 -7.79
N GLY A 49 -0.37 8.21 -6.56
CA GLY A 49 -0.60 9.63 -6.28
C GLY A 49 -1.99 10.11 -6.65
N GLY A 50 -2.97 9.21 -6.63
CA GLY A 50 -4.39 9.49 -6.89
C GLY A 50 -5.02 8.57 -7.92
N MET A 51 -6.35 8.62 -8.02
CA MET A 51 -7.18 7.71 -8.82
C MET A 51 -6.80 7.64 -10.31
N ASN A 52 -6.32 8.72 -10.90
CA ASN A 52 -5.87 8.75 -12.30
C ASN A 52 -4.38 8.50 -12.43
N GLY A 53 -3.65 8.67 -11.34
CA GLY A 53 -2.27 8.37 -11.07
C GLY A 53 -1.30 8.41 -12.24
N CYS A 54 -0.14 7.82 -12.00
CA CYS A 54 0.94 7.75 -12.98
C CYS A 54 0.84 6.54 -13.93
N PHE A 55 -0.37 6.04 -14.26
CA PHE A 55 -0.57 5.00 -15.26
C PHE A 55 -0.41 5.54 -16.69
N ASN A 56 0.77 6.03 -17.02
CA ASN A 56 1.17 6.42 -18.37
C ASN A 56 2.37 5.57 -18.82
N LYS A 57 2.65 5.55 -20.12
CA LYS A 57 3.68 4.67 -20.71
C LYS A 57 5.06 4.84 -20.08
N ASP A 58 5.44 6.07 -19.76
CA ASP A 58 6.78 6.35 -19.22
C ASP A 58 6.89 5.92 -17.75
N ALA A 59 5.86 6.23 -16.93
CA ALA A 59 5.86 5.89 -15.51
C ALA A 59 5.79 4.38 -15.27
N VAL A 60 4.99 3.63 -16.06
CA VAL A 60 4.85 2.18 -15.86
C VAL A 60 6.06 1.37 -16.35
N GLU A 61 7.01 1.99 -17.05
CA GLU A 61 8.19 1.30 -17.57
C GLU A 61 9.05 0.69 -16.44
N VAL A 62 9.06 1.29 -15.26
CA VAL A 62 9.77 0.77 -14.08
C VAL A 62 9.24 -0.58 -13.61
N LEU A 63 8.04 -0.97 -14.03
CA LEU A 63 7.38 -2.24 -13.71
C LEU A 63 7.72 -3.35 -14.72
N ARG A 64 8.56 -3.08 -15.71
CA ARG A 64 8.90 -4.04 -16.78
C ARG A 64 9.42 -5.35 -16.20
N GLY A 65 8.78 -6.45 -16.65
CA GLY A 65 9.15 -7.82 -16.25
C GLY A 65 8.84 -8.18 -14.80
N LYS A 66 8.16 -7.33 -14.04
CA LYS A 66 7.82 -7.55 -12.64
C LYS A 66 6.42 -8.15 -12.47
N GLU A 67 6.21 -8.79 -11.33
CA GLU A 67 4.88 -9.25 -10.90
C GLU A 67 4.20 -8.13 -10.09
N VAL A 68 2.99 -7.77 -10.51
CA VAL A 68 2.27 -6.60 -9.98
C VAL A 68 0.87 -7.00 -9.51
N VAL A 69 0.48 -6.51 -8.35
CA VAL A 69 -0.88 -6.60 -7.82
C VAL A 69 -1.41 -5.18 -7.63
N LEU A 70 -2.51 -4.87 -8.29
CA LEU A 70 -3.24 -3.64 -8.09
C LEU A 70 -4.20 -3.83 -6.92
N VAL A 71 -4.16 -2.93 -5.95
CA VAL A 71 -5.03 -2.95 -4.77
C VAL A 71 -5.83 -1.64 -4.75
N PRO A 72 -6.91 -1.58 -5.57
CA PRO A 72 -7.74 -0.37 -5.65
C PRO A 72 -8.53 -0.15 -4.36
N ASP A 73 -8.84 1.11 -4.08
CA ASP A 73 -9.80 1.48 -3.05
C ASP A 73 -11.19 0.93 -3.41
N LEU A 74 -12.06 0.78 -2.42
CA LEU A 74 -13.45 0.30 -2.63
C LEU A 74 -14.18 1.16 -3.67
N GLY A 75 -14.76 0.50 -4.66
CA GLY A 75 -15.46 1.13 -5.79
C GLY A 75 -14.56 1.57 -6.94
N ALA A 76 -13.22 1.46 -6.82
CA ALA A 76 -12.28 1.84 -7.89
C ALA A 76 -11.83 0.66 -8.77
N ALA A 77 -12.23 -0.58 -8.45
CA ALA A 77 -11.75 -1.79 -9.10
C ALA A 77 -11.94 -1.79 -10.63
N ASP A 78 -13.11 -1.39 -11.13
CA ASP A 78 -13.38 -1.41 -12.57
C ASP A 78 -12.57 -0.36 -13.32
N LYS A 79 -12.35 0.78 -12.71
CA LYS A 79 -11.49 1.82 -13.28
C LYS A 79 -10.04 1.34 -13.39
N TRP A 80 -9.56 0.62 -12.37
CA TRP A 80 -8.21 0.07 -12.38
C TRP A 80 -8.06 -1.12 -13.34
N LYS A 81 -9.11 -1.93 -13.53
CA LYS A 81 -9.14 -2.96 -14.59
C LYS A 81 -8.94 -2.37 -15.98
N SER A 82 -9.41 -1.15 -16.24
CA SER A 82 -9.19 -0.47 -17.53
C SER A 82 -7.70 -0.18 -17.82
N LYS A 83 -6.82 -0.21 -16.81
CA LYS A 83 -5.37 -0.03 -16.96
C LYS A 83 -4.63 -1.33 -17.28
N LEU A 84 -5.28 -2.49 -17.12
CA LEU A 84 -4.66 -3.79 -17.36
C LEU A 84 -4.00 -3.94 -18.73
N PRO A 85 -4.61 -3.52 -19.87
CA PRO A 85 -3.96 -3.68 -21.18
C PRO A 85 -2.58 -3.03 -21.26
N LEU A 86 -2.42 -1.84 -20.65
CA LEU A 86 -1.13 -1.16 -20.60
C LEU A 86 -0.12 -1.95 -19.74
N LEU A 87 -0.52 -2.37 -18.56
CA LEU A 87 0.36 -3.06 -17.63
C LEU A 87 0.72 -4.46 -18.11
N GLN A 88 -0.21 -5.20 -18.70
CA GLN A 88 0.01 -6.53 -19.27
C GLN A 88 1.03 -6.53 -20.40
N SER A 89 1.18 -5.43 -21.12
CA SER A 89 2.19 -5.30 -22.18
C SER A 89 3.61 -5.11 -21.66
N ILE A 90 3.77 -4.83 -20.35
CA ILE A 90 5.04 -4.44 -19.72
C ILE A 90 5.43 -5.39 -18.59
N CYS A 91 4.49 -5.72 -17.72
CA CYS A 91 4.73 -6.58 -16.55
C CYS A 91 4.82 -8.06 -16.96
N LYS A 92 5.54 -8.85 -16.15
CA LYS A 92 5.53 -10.31 -16.26
C LYS A 92 4.15 -10.88 -15.96
N GLN A 93 3.50 -10.34 -14.93
CA GLN A 93 2.15 -10.68 -14.51
C GLN A 93 1.53 -9.45 -13.83
N VAL A 94 0.23 -9.24 -14.05
CA VAL A 94 -0.53 -8.24 -13.33
C VAL A 94 -1.90 -8.77 -12.95
N LEU A 95 -2.28 -8.56 -11.69
CA LEU A 95 -3.57 -8.93 -11.12
C LEU A 95 -4.24 -7.72 -10.49
N VAL A 96 -5.57 -7.72 -10.46
CA VAL A 96 -6.35 -6.76 -9.66
C VAL A 96 -6.90 -7.53 -8.46
N SER A 97 -6.57 -7.07 -7.26
CA SER A 97 -7.07 -7.64 -6.03
C SER A 97 -8.52 -7.22 -5.80
N ASN A 98 -9.36 -8.18 -5.47
CA ASN A 98 -10.73 -7.93 -5.03
C ASN A 98 -10.88 -8.04 -3.50
N ILE A 99 -9.76 -8.12 -2.76
CA ILE A 99 -9.78 -8.41 -1.32
C ILE A 99 -10.67 -7.44 -0.53
N LEU A 100 -10.69 -6.16 -0.90
CA LEU A 100 -11.53 -5.17 -0.24
C LEU A 100 -13.00 -5.37 -0.61
N GLU A 101 -13.30 -5.56 -1.89
CA GLU A 101 -14.67 -5.78 -2.38
C GLU A 101 -15.31 -7.05 -1.78
N ASP A 102 -14.52 -8.12 -1.64
CA ASP A 102 -14.99 -9.42 -1.14
C ASP A 102 -15.23 -9.42 0.37
N ASN A 103 -14.58 -8.51 1.12
CA ASN A 103 -14.63 -8.49 2.58
C ASN A 103 -15.34 -7.25 3.17
N ALA A 104 -15.69 -6.26 2.36
CA ALA A 104 -16.29 -5.02 2.82
C ALA A 104 -17.79 -5.15 3.07
N THR A 105 -18.28 -4.50 4.14
CA THR A 105 -19.69 -4.26 4.36
C THR A 105 -20.22 -3.17 3.40
N ASP A 106 -21.53 -3.09 3.22
CA ASP A 106 -22.14 -2.05 2.37
C ASP A 106 -21.83 -0.63 2.87
N GLU A 107 -21.73 -0.44 4.18
CA GLU A 107 -21.33 0.84 4.77
C GLU A 107 -19.89 1.20 4.41
N GLN A 108 -18.97 0.24 4.48
CA GLN A 108 -17.56 0.44 4.10
C GLN A 108 -17.42 0.74 2.61
N LYS A 109 -18.19 0.07 1.75
CA LYS A 109 -18.24 0.35 0.30
C LYS A 109 -18.70 1.77 0.02
N THR A 110 -19.71 2.23 0.73
CA THR A 110 -20.23 3.62 0.60
C THR A 110 -19.16 4.66 1.01
N LYS A 111 -18.32 4.35 1.98
CA LYS A 111 -17.24 5.22 2.44
C LYS A 111 -16.00 5.19 1.54
N GLY A 112 -15.89 4.24 0.63
CA GLY A 112 -14.74 4.10 -0.27
C GLY A 112 -13.44 3.84 0.46
N LEU A 113 -13.45 2.95 1.47
CA LEU A 113 -12.27 2.68 2.29
C LEU A 113 -11.14 2.05 1.48
N ASP A 114 -9.90 2.31 1.89
CA ASP A 114 -8.69 1.72 1.32
C ASP A 114 -8.15 0.56 2.19
N ILE A 115 -7.12 -0.13 1.72
CA ILE A 115 -6.53 -1.25 2.47
C ILE A 115 -5.89 -0.80 3.79
N ALA A 116 -5.40 0.44 3.90
CA ALA A 116 -4.86 0.94 5.15
C ALA A 116 -5.94 1.08 6.23
N ASP A 117 -7.14 1.52 5.84
CA ASP A 117 -8.27 1.61 6.77
C ASP A 117 -8.62 0.22 7.32
N PHE A 118 -8.66 -0.81 6.46
CA PHE A 118 -8.91 -2.20 6.90
C PHE A 118 -7.81 -2.71 7.83
N LEU A 119 -6.53 -2.46 7.50
CA LEU A 119 -5.41 -2.90 8.32
C LEU A 119 -5.41 -2.21 9.70
N LEU A 120 -5.76 -0.94 9.74
CA LEU A 120 -5.85 -0.18 11.00
C LEU A 120 -7.06 -0.58 11.85
N MET A 121 -8.20 -0.92 11.23
CA MET A 121 -9.40 -1.39 11.94
C MET A 121 -9.21 -2.75 12.60
N THR A 122 -8.33 -3.60 12.09
CA THR A 122 -8.08 -4.96 12.61
C THR A 122 -7.07 -4.99 13.75
N GLU A 123 -6.30 -3.92 13.96
CA GLU A 123 -5.27 -3.87 14.99
C GLU A 123 -5.74 -3.07 16.21
N THR A 124 -5.78 -3.73 17.37
CA THR A 124 -6.00 -3.02 18.64
C THR A 124 -4.75 -2.24 19.05
N PRO A 125 -4.87 -1.17 19.88
CA PRO A 125 -3.72 -0.46 20.42
C PRO A 125 -2.71 -1.36 21.13
N GLN A 126 -3.19 -2.41 21.84
CA GLN A 126 -2.34 -3.41 22.48
C GLN A 126 -1.54 -4.21 21.46
N MET A 127 -2.18 -4.66 20.37
CA MET A 127 -1.50 -5.40 19.30
C MET A 127 -0.45 -4.53 18.61
N ALA A 128 -0.78 -3.26 18.35
CA ALA A 128 0.16 -2.29 17.78
C ALA A 128 1.39 -2.11 18.67
N LEU A 129 1.18 -1.94 19.98
CA LEU A 129 2.26 -1.80 20.96
C LEU A 129 3.14 -3.05 21.00
N GLN A 130 2.57 -4.24 21.09
CA GLN A 130 3.32 -5.50 21.10
C GLN A 130 4.16 -5.69 19.83
N ARG A 131 3.61 -5.32 18.67
CA ARG A 131 4.33 -5.35 17.40
C ARG A 131 5.51 -4.38 17.37
N LEU A 132 5.34 -3.17 17.90
CA LEU A 132 6.42 -2.19 18.04
C LEU A 132 7.53 -2.67 18.95
N ILE A 133 7.18 -3.23 20.12
CA ILE A 133 8.15 -3.81 21.07
C ILE A 133 8.94 -4.94 20.40
N LYS A 134 8.27 -5.82 19.67
CA LYS A 134 8.94 -6.92 18.96
C LYS A 134 9.97 -6.43 17.93
N ARG A 135 9.69 -5.30 17.24
CA ARG A 135 10.62 -4.70 16.28
C ARG A 135 11.73 -3.88 16.94
N HIS A 136 11.42 -3.28 18.08
CA HIS A 136 12.31 -2.40 18.84
C HIS A 136 12.36 -2.81 20.32
N PRO A 137 13.05 -3.90 20.67
CA PRO A 137 13.09 -4.41 22.04
C PRO A 137 13.44 -3.37 23.13
N PRO A 138 14.31 -2.37 22.88
CA PRO A 138 14.58 -1.30 23.85
C PRO A 138 13.35 -0.50 24.25
N LEU A 139 12.28 -0.50 23.45
CA LEU A 139 11.03 0.19 23.76
C LEU A 139 10.37 -0.36 25.03
N GLN A 140 10.43 -1.69 25.24
CA GLN A 140 9.91 -2.30 26.47
C GLN A 140 10.61 -1.72 27.72
N HIS A 141 11.94 -1.62 27.68
CA HIS A 141 12.70 -1.04 28.79
C HIS A 141 12.30 0.43 29.06
N LEU A 142 12.05 1.20 28.01
CA LEU A 142 11.61 2.60 28.13
C LEU A 142 10.21 2.67 28.78
N ILE A 143 9.27 1.82 28.35
CA ILE A 143 7.92 1.74 28.91
C ILE A 143 7.99 1.42 30.40
N ASP A 144 8.77 0.39 30.77
CA ASP A 144 8.91 -0.05 32.16
C ASP A 144 9.57 1.03 33.03
N SER A 145 10.64 1.67 32.54
CA SER A 145 11.39 2.68 33.30
C SER A 145 10.61 3.99 33.51
N LEU A 146 9.70 4.32 32.60
CA LEU A 146 8.85 5.53 32.71
C LEU A 146 7.47 5.22 33.28
N GLY A 147 7.15 3.97 33.57
CA GLY A 147 5.84 3.56 34.09
C GLY A 147 4.70 3.87 33.12
N LEU A 148 4.94 3.80 31.80
CA LEU A 148 3.93 4.11 30.80
C LEU A 148 2.87 3.03 30.74
N VAL A 149 1.61 3.43 30.64
CA VAL A 149 0.46 2.55 30.48
C VAL A 149 -0.31 2.95 29.22
N LEU A 150 -0.88 1.95 28.55
CA LEU A 150 -1.77 2.20 27.44
C LEU A 150 -3.10 2.72 27.99
N VAL A 151 -3.50 3.89 27.53
CA VAL A 151 -4.80 4.48 27.87
C VAL A 151 -5.78 4.15 26.74
N GLU A 152 -6.86 3.48 27.06
CA GLU A 152 -7.99 3.33 26.13
C GLU A 152 -8.75 4.65 26.10
N GLU A 153 -8.88 5.26 24.92
CA GLU A 153 -9.76 6.41 24.77
C GLU A 153 -11.23 5.96 24.97
N PRO A 154 -12.04 6.73 25.70
CA PRO A 154 -13.44 6.40 25.96
C PRO A 154 -14.31 6.44 24.71
#